data_7434813b3befe723bca772a8f94c83ff
#
_entry.id   7434813b3befe723bca772a8f94c83ff
#
_cell.length_a   1.000
_cell.length_b   1.000
_cell.length_c   1.000
_cell.angle_alpha   90.00
_cell.angle_beta   90.00
_cell.angle_gamma   90.00
#
_symmetry.space_group_name_H-M   'P 1'
#
loop_
_entity.id
_entity.type
_entity.pdbx_description
1 polymer ?
#
loop_
_entity_poly.entity_id
_entity_poly.type
_entity_poly.pdbx_seq_one_letter_code
_entity_poly.pdbx_strand_id
1 'polypeptide(L)'
;LKRAVNKILVLSIWEDIWSLGEGGGVADELQFIRHLTKNGIELHFLIPRPQARKETLQDSLLTYHTYPNIFRHFRRLPGIAQRLYWAAAFPPAVVGRLEKLAAEIRPDIILGFTHHSLYPLNRIGRKLDIPTAVKLFGVMYLDRFDFPRAKYLLRSAEQIVALKFPVDRYIILNDGTRGEMALTRLGVPPEKISFLPNGMDTEWADVPVNRAEVRKAMGLPPDDILIVTFSRLIRSKRIELFLRAVALMDRPLRERVTIVIGGDGPERQRLENEARRLGFGDKVIFTGVIPHRDVVQFLKASDIFGATNELTNMSLPPCEALLCGVPVVAFDVSGTAEIVRDGETGLLVPDRDVAGFARRLEVLVRDDELRLRLGARAAAFAREHFVSWDDRIEMELDVLERLVSEKKRRRGIS
;
A
#
# COMPACT_ATOMS: atom_id res chain seq x y z
N LEU A 1 -19.30 -25.60 -7.05
CA LEU A 1 -18.57 -26.24 -5.93
C LEU A 1 -18.86 -25.46 -4.65
N LYS A 2 -19.19 -26.17 -3.54
CA LYS A 2 -19.43 -25.53 -2.25
C LYS A 2 -18.07 -24.99 -1.74
N ARG A 3 -17.97 -23.69 -1.46
CA ARG A 3 -16.74 -23.07 -0.95
C ARG A 3 -16.36 -23.69 0.40
N ALA A 4 -15.07 -23.83 0.64
CA ALA A 4 -14.56 -24.32 1.92
C ALA A 4 -14.61 -23.26 3.02
N VAL A 5 -14.59 -21.98 2.63
CA VAL A 5 -14.65 -20.80 3.50
C VAL A 5 -15.97 -20.08 3.27
N ASN A 6 -16.79 -19.98 4.31
CA ASN A 6 -18.06 -19.25 4.28
C ASN A 6 -18.09 -18.12 5.33
N LYS A 7 -17.22 -18.20 6.35
CA LYS A 7 -17.20 -17.26 7.47
C LYS A 7 -15.76 -16.99 7.93
N ILE A 8 -15.37 -15.72 7.94
CA ILE A 8 -14.03 -15.27 8.35
C ILE A 8 -14.14 -14.33 9.55
N LEU A 9 -13.35 -14.59 10.59
CA LEU A 9 -13.13 -13.64 11.69
C LEU A 9 -11.80 -12.91 11.47
N VAL A 10 -11.85 -11.60 11.27
CA VAL A 10 -10.67 -10.76 10.99
C VAL A 10 -10.29 -9.97 12.23
N LEU A 11 -9.03 -10.05 12.64
CA LEU A 11 -8.45 -9.18 13.67
C LEU A 11 -7.63 -8.09 12.99
N SER A 12 -8.08 -6.84 13.07
CA SER A 12 -7.34 -5.67 12.59
C SER A 12 -6.99 -4.72 13.73
N ILE A 13 -5.83 -4.06 13.60
CA ILE A 13 -5.38 -3.04 14.53
C ILE A 13 -5.63 -1.61 14.02
N TRP A 14 -6.09 -1.48 12.79
CA TRP A 14 -6.20 -0.18 12.11
C TRP A 14 -7.54 0.48 12.39
N GLU A 15 -7.48 1.76 12.80
CA GLU A 15 -8.67 2.60 12.96
C GLU A 15 -9.23 3.07 11.61
N ASP A 16 -8.41 3.05 10.55
CA ASP A 16 -8.76 3.54 9.22
C ASP A 16 -9.90 2.73 8.56
N ILE A 17 -10.13 1.51 9.05
CA ILE A 17 -11.28 0.69 8.62
C ILE A 17 -12.62 1.40 8.83
N TRP A 18 -12.71 2.29 9.83
CA TRP A 18 -13.91 3.11 10.08
C TRP A 18 -14.12 4.21 9.02
N SER A 19 -13.18 4.43 8.13
CA SER A 19 -13.24 5.43 7.05
C SER A 19 -13.33 4.78 5.66
N LEU A 20 -13.47 3.45 5.59
CA LEU A 20 -13.62 2.75 4.32
C LEU A 20 -14.90 3.21 3.61
N GLY A 21 -14.78 3.57 2.34
CA GLY A 21 -15.90 4.06 1.53
C GLY A 21 -15.96 5.58 1.35
N GLU A 22 -15.34 6.37 2.24
CA GLU A 22 -15.25 7.85 2.13
C GLU A 22 -13.97 8.33 1.43
N GLY A 23 -13.25 7.43 0.74
CA GLY A 23 -11.93 7.73 0.17
C GLY A 23 -10.78 7.66 1.18
N GLY A 24 -11.07 7.20 2.40
CA GLY A 24 -10.08 6.86 3.43
C GLY A 24 -9.87 5.35 3.54
N GLY A 25 -8.89 4.95 4.35
CA GLY A 25 -8.55 3.56 4.59
C GLY A 25 -7.55 2.99 3.59
N VAL A 26 -7.29 1.68 3.70
CA VAL A 26 -6.40 0.95 2.80
C VAL A 26 -7.23 0.35 1.67
N ALA A 27 -6.87 0.61 0.43
CA ALA A 27 -7.60 0.12 -0.75
C ALA A 27 -7.79 -1.42 -0.70
N ASP A 28 -6.75 -2.14 -0.29
CA ASP A 28 -6.79 -3.59 -0.14
C ASP A 28 -7.90 -4.09 0.81
N GLU A 29 -8.11 -3.43 1.96
CA GLU A 29 -9.17 -3.81 2.90
C GLU A 29 -10.56 -3.57 2.32
N LEU A 30 -10.74 -2.46 1.62
CA LEU A 30 -12.02 -2.13 0.98
C LEU A 30 -12.37 -3.16 -0.10
N GLN A 31 -11.42 -3.48 -0.95
CA GLN A 31 -11.62 -4.46 -2.03
C GLN A 31 -11.80 -5.87 -1.47
N PHE A 32 -11.04 -6.24 -0.44
CA PHE A 32 -11.20 -7.51 0.29
C PHE A 32 -12.63 -7.68 0.81
N ILE A 33 -13.16 -6.67 1.52
CA ILE A 33 -14.52 -6.72 2.05
C ILE A 33 -15.53 -6.85 0.91
N ARG A 34 -15.47 -5.96 -0.09
CA ARG A 34 -16.42 -5.94 -1.21
C ARG A 34 -16.45 -7.23 -2.00
N HIS A 35 -15.28 -7.77 -2.31
CA HIS A 35 -15.17 -9.00 -3.08
C HIS A 35 -15.73 -10.20 -2.31
N LEU A 36 -15.40 -10.33 -1.02
CA LEU A 36 -15.83 -11.46 -0.23
C LEU A 36 -17.33 -11.43 0.08
N THR A 37 -17.89 -10.25 0.44
CA THR A 37 -19.33 -10.15 0.69
C THR A 37 -20.16 -10.36 -0.59
N LYS A 38 -19.70 -9.81 -1.73
CA LYS A 38 -20.29 -10.11 -3.05
C LYS A 38 -20.33 -11.61 -3.37
N ASN A 39 -19.33 -12.34 -2.91
CA ASN A 39 -19.24 -13.80 -3.06
C ASN A 39 -19.94 -14.59 -1.94
N GLY A 40 -20.74 -13.96 -1.09
CA GLY A 40 -21.54 -14.61 -0.06
C GLY A 40 -20.78 -15.04 1.19
N ILE A 41 -19.56 -14.52 1.43
CA ILE A 41 -18.75 -14.84 2.59
C ILE A 41 -19.07 -13.87 3.72
N GLU A 42 -19.44 -14.41 4.88
CA GLU A 42 -19.72 -13.66 6.09
C GLU A 42 -18.42 -13.18 6.76
N LEU A 43 -18.31 -11.89 6.99
CA LEU A 43 -17.13 -11.24 7.57
C LEU A 43 -17.43 -10.65 8.94
N HIS A 44 -16.63 -11.03 9.92
CA HIS A 44 -16.64 -10.43 11.25
C HIS A 44 -15.31 -9.74 11.52
N PHE A 45 -15.31 -8.44 11.71
CA PHE A 45 -14.10 -7.68 12.02
C PHE A 45 -14.04 -7.36 13.51
N LEU A 46 -12.98 -7.77 14.19
CA LEU A 46 -12.62 -7.32 15.53
C LEU A 46 -11.58 -6.20 15.42
N ILE A 47 -12.00 -4.98 15.73
CA ILE A 47 -11.25 -3.72 15.48
C ILE A 47 -11.24 -2.80 16.67
N PRO A 48 -10.33 -1.81 16.75
CA PRO A 48 -10.35 -0.83 17.84
C PRO A 48 -11.65 -0.02 17.85
N ARG A 49 -12.17 0.30 19.02
CA ARG A 49 -13.34 1.17 19.13
C ARG A 49 -13.05 2.54 18.52
N PRO A 50 -13.90 3.07 17.61
CA PRO A 50 -13.66 4.35 16.98
C PRO A 50 -13.71 5.50 18.00
N GLN A 51 -12.91 6.55 17.75
CA GLN A 51 -12.89 7.77 18.60
C GLN A 51 -14.10 8.67 18.35
N ALA A 52 -14.64 8.66 17.13
CA ALA A 52 -15.84 9.37 16.74
C ALA A 52 -16.73 8.43 15.91
N ARG A 53 -18.05 8.69 15.87
CA ARG A 53 -18.90 8.00 14.90
C ARG A 53 -18.50 8.43 13.50
N LYS A 54 -18.08 7.47 12.69
CA LYS A 54 -17.83 7.62 11.26
C LYS A 54 -18.78 6.73 10.52
N GLU A 55 -19.20 7.14 9.34
CA GLU A 55 -19.89 6.24 8.42
C GLU A 55 -18.93 5.16 8.00
N THR A 56 -19.29 3.92 8.25
CA THR A 56 -18.50 2.75 7.84
C THR A 56 -19.18 2.09 6.65
N LEU A 57 -18.39 1.33 5.88
CA LEU A 57 -18.95 0.42 4.89
C LEU A 57 -19.96 -0.50 5.57
N GLN A 58 -21.20 -0.53 5.04
CA GLN A 58 -22.26 -1.41 5.52
C GLN A 58 -22.59 -2.46 4.47
N ASP A 59 -22.69 -3.69 4.91
CA ASP A 59 -23.10 -4.84 4.10
C ASP A 59 -23.81 -5.84 5.02
N SER A 60 -24.77 -6.60 4.49
CA SER A 60 -25.56 -7.57 5.26
C SER A 60 -24.69 -8.74 5.79
N LEU A 61 -23.57 -9.02 5.12
CA LEU A 61 -22.62 -10.07 5.49
C LEU A 61 -21.41 -9.53 6.28
N LEU A 62 -21.42 -8.24 6.65
CA LEU A 62 -20.32 -7.60 7.35
C LEU A 62 -20.74 -7.17 8.76
N THR A 63 -20.06 -7.68 9.77
CA THR A 63 -20.29 -7.34 11.17
C THR A 63 -19.03 -6.81 11.83
N TYR A 64 -19.14 -5.66 12.50
CA TYR A 64 -18.06 -5.07 13.27
C TYR A 64 -18.18 -5.33 14.76
N HIS A 65 -17.13 -5.86 15.36
CA HIS A 65 -16.93 -6.03 16.79
C HIS A 65 -15.80 -5.13 17.26
N THR A 66 -15.86 -4.64 18.49
CA THR A 66 -14.84 -3.71 18.96
C THR A 66 -14.11 -4.21 20.20
N TYR A 67 -12.84 -3.83 20.33
CA TYR A 67 -12.07 -3.91 21.55
C TYR A 67 -11.64 -2.50 22.03
N PRO A 68 -11.22 -2.32 23.31
CA PRO A 68 -10.81 -1.02 23.81
C PRO A 68 -9.70 -0.41 22.96
N ASN A 69 -9.87 0.85 22.57
CA ASN A 69 -8.87 1.56 21.78
C ASN A 69 -7.68 1.95 22.65
N ILE A 70 -6.66 1.10 22.64
CA ILE A 70 -5.42 1.31 23.39
C ILE A 70 -4.46 2.30 22.69
N PHE A 71 -4.73 2.62 21.41
CA PHE A 71 -3.90 3.52 20.60
C PHE A 71 -3.93 4.97 21.10
N ARG A 72 -4.95 5.38 21.80
CA ARG A 72 -5.11 6.75 22.30
C ARG A 72 -3.96 7.20 23.20
N HIS A 73 -3.46 6.29 24.03
CA HIS A 73 -2.35 6.57 24.94
C HIS A 73 -0.98 6.40 24.27
N PHE A 74 -0.96 5.62 23.19
CA PHE A 74 0.20 5.25 22.42
C PHE A 74 0.85 6.44 21.69
N ARG A 75 0.10 7.32 21.06
CA ARG A 75 0.62 8.47 20.29
C ARG A 75 1.44 9.46 21.13
N ARG A 76 1.35 9.38 22.46
CA ARG A 76 2.05 10.27 23.40
C ARG A 76 3.36 9.70 23.94
N LEU A 77 3.65 8.44 23.67
CA LEU A 77 4.84 7.77 24.19
C LEU A 77 6.01 7.83 23.18
N PRO A 78 7.26 8.02 23.65
CA PRO A 78 8.43 7.96 22.76
C PRO A 78 8.73 6.53 22.31
N GLY A 79 9.19 6.36 21.09
CA GLY A 79 9.50 5.15 20.34
C GLY A 79 9.58 3.79 21.06
N ILE A 80 10.55 3.56 21.96
CA ILE A 80 10.70 2.28 22.69
C ILE A 80 9.57 2.06 23.69
N ALA A 81 9.19 3.10 24.44
CA ALA A 81 8.09 3.01 25.42
C ALA A 81 6.76 2.69 24.73
N GLN A 82 6.56 3.21 23.55
CA GLN A 82 5.43 2.91 22.68
C GLN A 82 5.34 1.42 22.36
N ARG A 83 6.43 0.77 21.99
CA ARG A 83 6.48 -0.66 21.66
C ARG A 83 6.28 -1.57 22.87
N LEU A 84 6.88 -1.21 23.99
CA LEU A 84 6.67 -1.94 25.25
C LEU A 84 5.23 -1.87 25.72
N TYR A 85 4.60 -0.68 25.60
CA TYR A 85 3.18 -0.51 25.88
C TYR A 85 2.31 -1.41 24.98
N TRP A 86 2.60 -1.46 23.68
CA TRP A 86 1.93 -2.34 22.74
C TRP A 86 2.03 -3.81 23.15
N ALA A 87 3.24 -4.28 23.39
CA ALA A 87 3.48 -5.66 23.79
C ALA A 87 2.74 -6.05 25.08
N ALA A 88 2.60 -5.11 26.01
CA ALA A 88 1.93 -5.34 27.29
C ALA A 88 0.40 -5.15 27.24
N ALA A 89 -0.10 -4.16 26.52
CA ALA A 89 -1.51 -3.76 26.57
C ALA A 89 -2.39 -4.44 25.51
N PHE A 90 -1.83 -4.74 24.32
CA PHE A 90 -2.60 -5.30 23.22
C PHE A 90 -3.10 -6.73 23.49
N PRO A 91 -2.29 -7.69 23.95
CA PRO A 91 -2.76 -9.04 24.20
C PRO A 91 -3.93 -9.11 25.20
N PRO A 92 -3.90 -8.49 26.38
CA PRO A 92 -5.02 -8.55 27.33
C PRO A 92 -6.28 -7.84 26.79
N ALA A 93 -6.14 -6.80 25.96
CA ALA A 93 -7.27 -6.11 25.37
C ALA A 93 -8.00 -6.93 24.31
N VAL A 94 -7.31 -7.83 23.64
CA VAL A 94 -7.80 -8.51 22.43
C VAL A 94 -8.08 -10.00 22.65
N VAL A 95 -7.20 -10.73 23.34
CA VAL A 95 -7.24 -12.21 23.39
C VAL A 95 -8.57 -12.75 23.92
N GLY A 96 -9.02 -12.26 25.07
CA GLY A 96 -10.28 -12.74 25.66
C GLY A 96 -11.51 -12.46 24.79
N ARG A 97 -11.50 -11.32 24.09
CA ARG A 97 -12.59 -10.95 23.19
C ARG A 97 -12.58 -11.75 21.89
N LEU A 98 -11.37 -11.95 21.32
CA LEU A 98 -11.19 -12.79 20.13
C LEU A 98 -11.62 -14.23 20.42
N GLU A 99 -11.23 -14.77 21.59
CA GLU A 99 -11.61 -16.12 22.01
C GLU A 99 -13.14 -16.27 22.12
N LYS A 100 -13.79 -15.33 22.82
CA LYS A 100 -15.25 -15.33 22.98
C LYS A 100 -15.94 -15.28 21.62
N LEU A 101 -15.55 -14.34 20.75
CA LEU A 101 -16.12 -14.21 19.41
C LEU A 101 -15.87 -15.46 18.56
N ALA A 102 -14.68 -16.03 18.57
CA ALA A 102 -14.37 -17.23 17.82
C ALA A 102 -15.20 -18.44 18.27
N ALA A 103 -15.47 -18.56 19.57
CA ALA A 103 -16.33 -19.61 20.11
C ALA A 103 -17.82 -19.42 19.75
N GLU A 104 -18.31 -18.17 19.74
CA GLU A 104 -19.69 -17.81 19.39
C GLU A 104 -19.95 -17.94 17.88
N ILE A 105 -19.08 -17.35 17.07
CA ILE A 105 -19.24 -17.22 15.61
C ILE A 105 -18.89 -18.53 14.91
N ARG A 106 -17.93 -19.30 15.44
CA ARG A 106 -17.37 -20.51 14.85
C ARG A 106 -16.90 -20.27 13.40
N PRO A 107 -15.94 -19.35 13.18
CA PRO A 107 -15.47 -19.03 11.85
C PRO A 107 -14.71 -20.23 11.25
N ASP A 108 -14.70 -20.34 9.92
CA ASP A 108 -13.88 -21.34 9.23
C ASP A 108 -12.38 -21.04 9.39
N ILE A 109 -12.03 -19.75 9.52
CA ILE A 109 -10.65 -19.27 9.66
C ILE A 109 -10.60 -17.94 10.44
N ILE A 110 -9.50 -17.72 11.17
CA ILE A 110 -9.18 -16.43 11.77
C ILE A 110 -8.04 -15.80 10.98
N LEU A 111 -8.29 -14.61 10.40
CA LEU A 111 -7.31 -13.83 9.66
C LEU A 111 -6.87 -12.64 10.49
N GLY A 112 -5.57 -12.45 10.68
CA GLY A 112 -5.01 -11.29 11.35
C GLY A 112 -4.35 -10.34 10.36
N PHE A 113 -4.51 -9.05 10.57
CA PHE A 113 -3.77 -8.03 9.83
C PHE A 113 -2.59 -7.57 10.66
N THR A 114 -1.41 -7.53 10.04
CA THR A 114 -0.11 -7.18 10.63
C THR A 114 0.44 -8.20 11.65
N HIS A 115 1.72 -8.06 11.94
CA HIS A 115 2.47 -8.92 12.88
C HIS A 115 1.92 -8.88 14.33
N HIS A 116 1.24 -7.83 14.73
CA HIS A 116 0.63 -7.71 16.06
C HIS A 116 -0.43 -8.79 16.32
N SER A 117 -1.08 -9.27 15.27
CA SER A 117 -2.09 -10.31 15.36
C SER A 117 -1.52 -11.70 15.66
N LEU A 118 -0.21 -11.94 15.46
CA LEU A 118 0.39 -13.27 15.55
C LEU A 118 0.19 -13.93 16.91
N TYR A 119 0.43 -13.23 18.02
CA TYR A 119 0.23 -13.82 19.35
C TYR A 119 -1.23 -14.19 19.63
N PRO A 120 -2.22 -13.30 19.45
CA PRO A 120 -3.63 -13.65 19.61
C PRO A 120 -4.05 -14.84 18.72
N LEU A 121 -3.67 -14.82 17.45
CA LEU A 121 -4.02 -15.88 16.50
C LEU A 121 -3.41 -17.23 16.90
N ASN A 122 -2.12 -17.27 17.23
CA ASN A 122 -1.45 -18.48 17.69
C ASN A 122 -2.15 -19.08 18.90
N ARG A 123 -2.47 -18.25 19.90
CA ARG A 123 -3.11 -18.70 21.13
C ARG A 123 -4.51 -19.26 20.88
N ILE A 124 -5.34 -18.52 20.15
CA ILE A 124 -6.75 -18.88 19.94
C ILE A 124 -6.88 -20.01 18.92
N GLY A 125 -6.11 -19.96 17.82
CA GLY A 125 -6.09 -21.01 16.81
C GLY A 125 -5.72 -22.38 17.39
N ARG A 126 -4.74 -22.43 18.31
CA ARG A 126 -4.38 -23.68 19.02
C ARG A 126 -5.46 -24.12 20.01
N LYS A 127 -6.04 -23.17 20.78
CA LYS A 127 -7.02 -23.49 21.81
C LYS A 127 -8.33 -24.01 21.21
N LEU A 128 -8.82 -23.40 20.14
CA LEU A 128 -10.08 -23.74 19.50
C LEU A 128 -9.90 -24.62 18.25
N ASP A 129 -8.66 -24.94 17.92
CA ASP A 129 -8.27 -25.69 16.72
C ASP A 129 -8.80 -25.06 15.40
N ILE A 130 -8.92 -23.75 15.32
CA ILE A 130 -9.34 -23.03 14.13
C ILE A 130 -8.12 -22.69 13.25
N PRO A 131 -8.19 -22.82 11.90
CA PRO A 131 -7.14 -22.36 11.00
C PRO A 131 -6.82 -20.87 11.22
N THR A 132 -5.53 -20.51 11.13
CA THR A 132 -5.10 -19.12 11.32
C THR A 132 -4.21 -18.68 10.18
N ALA A 133 -4.47 -17.49 9.66
CA ALA A 133 -3.60 -16.82 8.70
C ALA A 133 -3.30 -15.40 9.15
N VAL A 134 -2.13 -14.88 8.78
CA VAL A 134 -1.78 -13.47 8.96
C VAL A 134 -1.47 -12.84 7.62
N LYS A 135 -2.02 -11.64 7.38
CA LYS A 135 -1.74 -10.80 6.22
C LYS A 135 -0.76 -9.72 6.61
N LEU A 136 0.37 -9.68 5.95
CA LEU A 136 1.45 -8.73 6.19
C LEU A 136 1.60 -7.81 4.98
N PHE A 137 1.47 -6.51 5.22
CA PHE A 137 1.60 -5.45 4.21
C PHE A 137 3.05 -5.00 4.12
N GLY A 138 3.94 -5.97 3.96
CA GLY A 138 5.38 -5.80 3.96
C GLY A 138 6.05 -5.96 5.33
N VAL A 139 7.36 -6.10 5.28
CA VAL A 139 8.27 -6.27 6.44
C VAL A 139 9.31 -5.16 6.40
N MET A 140 8.85 -3.93 6.47
CA MET A 140 9.54 -2.68 6.12
C MET A 140 10.95 -2.46 6.67
N TYR A 141 11.38 -3.20 7.66
CA TYR A 141 12.73 -3.03 8.23
C TYR A 141 13.59 -4.29 8.16
N LEU A 142 13.03 -5.39 7.65
CA LEU A 142 13.71 -6.68 7.56
C LEU A 142 14.34 -6.93 6.19
N ASP A 143 14.01 -6.14 5.17
CA ASP A 143 14.63 -6.18 3.85
C ASP A 143 16.09 -5.72 3.84
N ARG A 144 16.50 -4.95 4.85
CA ARG A 144 17.86 -4.42 5.01
C ARG A 144 18.79 -5.34 5.79
N PHE A 145 18.69 -6.64 5.57
CA PHE A 145 19.54 -7.65 6.25
C PHE A 145 21.04 -7.56 5.94
N ASP A 146 21.43 -6.80 4.93
CA ASP A 146 22.85 -6.54 4.67
C ASP A 146 23.48 -5.62 5.74
N PHE A 147 22.69 -5.16 6.72
CA PHE A 147 23.13 -4.27 7.77
C PHE A 147 23.02 -4.91 9.15
N PRO A 148 24.13 -5.39 9.73
CA PRO A 148 24.19 -5.84 11.12
C PRO A 148 24.17 -4.67 12.11
N ARG A 149 23.54 -3.53 11.79
CA ARG A 149 23.47 -2.40 12.72
C ARG A 149 22.40 -2.67 13.76
N ALA A 150 22.78 -2.71 15.01
CA ALA A 150 21.91 -2.87 16.19
C ALA A 150 20.65 -1.96 16.14
N LYS A 151 20.77 -0.79 15.52
CA LYS A 151 19.68 0.15 15.24
C LYS A 151 18.51 -0.47 14.46
N TYR A 152 18.75 -1.30 13.46
CA TYR A 152 17.68 -1.92 12.65
C TYR A 152 17.07 -3.13 13.35
N LEU A 153 17.89 -3.92 14.06
CA LEU A 153 17.39 -5.00 14.92
C LEU A 153 16.48 -4.48 16.02
N LEU A 154 16.85 -3.40 16.67
CA LEU A 154 15.99 -2.73 17.66
C LEU A 154 14.69 -2.20 17.06
N ARG A 155 14.76 -1.67 15.84
CA ARG A 155 13.59 -1.13 15.13
C ARG A 155 12.62 -2.22 14.68
N SER A 156 13.12 -3.44 14.44
CA SER A 156 12.34 -4.61 14.01
C SER A 156 12.08 -5.61 15.13
N ALA A 157 12.56 -5.34 16.35
CA ALA A 157 12.50 -6.28 17.48
C ALA A 157 11.06 -6.76 17.76
N GLU A 158 10.10 -5.87 17.65
CA GLU A 158 8.67 -6.19 17.84
C GLU A 158 8.18 -7.22 16.82
N GLN A 159 8.50 -7.03 15.54
CA GLN A 159 8.15 -7.98 14.47
C GLN A 159 8.86 -9.32 14.67
N ILE A 160 10.15 -9.29 15.01
CA ILE A 160 10.95 -10.50 15.27
C ILE A 160 10.37 -11.29 16.44
N VAL A 161 9.99 -10.62 17.52
CA VAL A 161 9.35 -11.25 18.68
C VAL A 161 7.98 -11.82 18.30
N ALA A 162 7.18 -11.07 17.55
CA ALA A 162 5.86 -11.53 17.11
C ALA A 162 5.93 -12.81 16.27
N LEU A 163 6.96 -12.97 15.42
CA LEU A 163 7.16 -14.18 14.60
C LEU A 163 7.50 -15.45 15.41
N LYS A 164 7.78 -15.33 16.72
CA LYS A 164 7.90 -16.49 17.62
C LYS A 164 6.56 -17.14 17.94
N PHE A 165 5.44 -16.53 17.53
CA PHE A 165 4.09 -17.07 17.67
C PHE A 165 3.59 -17.52 16.29
N PRO A 166 3.90 -18.80 15.88
CA PRO A 166 3.58 -19.24 14.53
C PRO A 166 2.08 -19.40 14.30
N VAL A 167 1.66 -19.09 13.09
CA VAL A 167 0.32 -19.33 12.54
C VAL A 167 0.40 -20.36 11.41
N ASP A 168 -0.74 -20.77 10.90
CA ASP A 168 -0.79 -21.81 9.87
C ASP A 168 -0.34 -21.26 8.50
N ARG A 169 -0.62 -19.97 8.19
CA ARG A 169 -0.25 -19.34 6.92
C ARG A 169 0.16 -17.86 7.10
N TYR A 170 1.19 -17.44 6.39
CA TYR A 170 1.63 -16.06 6.28
C TYR A 170 1.37 -15.61 4.84
N ILE A 171 0.50 -14.63 4.66
CA ILE A 171 0.23 -13.99 3.39
C ILE A 171 1.04 -12.70 3.33
N ILE A 172 1.98 -12.62 2.41
CA ILE A 172 2.81 -11.44 2.16
C ILE A 172 2.35 -10.78 0.88
N LEU A 173 1.99 -9.50 0.97
CA LEU A 173 1.75 -8.71 -0.23
C LEU A 173 3.08 -8.23 -0.81
N ASN A 174 3.16 -8.22 -2.13
CA ASN A 174 4.32 -7.64 -2.80
C ASN A 174 4.34 -6.14 -2.58
N ASP A 175 5.22 -5.71 -1.68
CA ASP A 175 5.47 -4.31 -1.38
C ASP A 175 6.87 -3.86 -1.82
N GLY A 176 7.59 -4.70 -2.56
CA GLY A 176 8.96 -4.47 -2.97
C GLY A 176 10.00 -4.63 -1.85
N THR A 177 9.62 -5.13 -0.67
CA THR A 177 10.55 -5.34 0.46
C THR A 177 11.08 -6.77 0.55
N ARG A 178 10.71 -7.65 -0.39
CA ARG A 178 11.07 -9.08 -0.39
C ARG A 178 10.73 -9.75 0.94
N GLY A 179 9.51 -9.50 1.41
CA GLY A 179 9.04 -9.97 2.71
C GLY A 179 9.10 -11.48 2.88
N GLU A 180 8.92 -12.26 1.81
CA GLU A 180 9.07 -13.72 1.80
C GLU A 180 10.49 -14.17 2.17
N MET A 181 11.52 -13.49 1.65
CA MET A 181 12.91 -13.77 2.02
C MET A 181 13.20 -13.40 3.47
N ALA A 182 12.66 -12.27 3.92
CA ALA A 182 12.81 -11.82 5.29
C ALA A 182 12.18 -12.81 6.28
N LEU A 183 10.96 -13.29 6.02
CA LEU A 183 10.30 -14.28 6.87
C LEU A 183 11.07 -15.61 6.89
N THR A 184 11.56 -16.09 5.75
CA THR A 184 12.34 -17.31 5.65
C THR A 184 13.63 -17.20 6.48
N ARG A 185 14.34 -16.07 6.40
CA ARG A 185 15.54 -15.81 7.22
C ARG A 185 15.24 -15.75 8.72
N LEU A 186 14.03 -15.37 9.09
CA LEU A 186 13.58 -15.36 10.49
C LEU A 186 13.03 -16.72 10.96
N GLY A 187 13.12 -17.75 10.13
CA GLY A 187 12.78 -19.12 10.46
C GLY A 187 11.30 -19.49 10.22
N VAL A 188 10.57 -18.69 9.44
CA VAL A 188 9.24 -19.09 8.94
C VAL A 188 9.45 -20.10 7.81
N PRO A 189 8.85 -21.31 7.89
CA PRO A 189 8.96 -22.30 6.83
C PRO A 189 8.41 -21.79 5.49
N PRO A 190 9.15 -21.93 4.37
CA PRO A 190 8.71 -21.42 3.08
C PRO A 190 7.34 -21.90 2.63
N GLU A 191 6.98 -23.16 2.95
CA GLU A 191 5.68 -23.75 2.63
C GLU A 191 4.50 -23.10 3.37
N LYS A 192 4.78 -22.32 4.42
CA LYS A 192 3.78 -21.51 5.13
C LYS A 192 3.65 -20.09 4.61
N ILE A 193 4.48 -19.68 3.66
CA ILE A 193 4.48 -18.34 3.10
C ILE A 193 3.73 -18.35 1.77
N SER A 194 2.78 -17.46 1.61
CA SER A 194 2.10 -17.17 0.34
C SER A 194 2.41 -15.72 -0.04
N PHE A 195 3.14 -15.54 -1.12
CA PHE A 195 3.45 -14.23 -1.67
C PHE A 195 2.40 -13.88 -2.73
N LEU A 196 1.72 -12.74 -2.58
CA LEU A 196 0.68 -12.28 -3.48
C LEU A 196 1.04 -10.90 -4.06
N PRO A 197 0.74 -10.65 -5.35
CA PRO A 197 0.89 -9.32 -5.93
C PRO A 197 -0.05 -8.32 -5.26
N ASN A 198 0.18 -7.03 -5.45
CA ASN A 198 -0.82 -6.01 -5.15
C ASN A 198 -1.90 -6.00 -6.23
N GLY A 199 -3.14 -5.75 -5.82
CA GLY A 199 -4.22 -5.48 -6.75
C GLY A 199 -4.15 -4.06 -7.31
N MET A 200 -4.66 -3.88 -8.52
CA MET A 200 -4.70 -2.62 -9.23
C MET A 200 -6.07 -2.41 -9.88
N ASP A 201 -6.43 -1.17 -10.12
CA ASP A 201 -7.61 -0.82 -10.93
C ASP A 201 -7.26 -0.93 -12.42
N THR A 202 -7.10 -2.18 -12.88
CA THR A 202 -6.60 -2.48 -14.24
C THR A 202 -7.46 -1.89 -15.34
N GLU A 203 -8.74 -1.65 -15.07
CA GLU A 203 -9.68 -0.97 -15.98
C GLU A 203 -9.28 0.47 -16.31
N TRP A 204 -8.43 1.11 -15.50
CA TRP A 204 -7.94 2.46 -15.80
C TRP A 204 -7.16 2.55 -17.11
N ALA A 205 -6.56 1.46 -17.54
CA ALA A 205 -5.92 1.40 -18.86
C ALA A 205 -6.85 1.81 -20.00
N ASP A 206 -8.14 1.45 -19.89
CA ASP A 206 -9.13 1.59 -20.95
C ASP A 206 -10.12 2.76 -20.72
N VAL A 207 -10.05 3.47 -19.59
CA VAL A 207 -10.89 4.64 -19.32
C VAL A 207 -10.59 5.74 -20.35
N PRO A 208 -11.57 6.16 -21.17
CA PRO A 208 -11.38 7.26 -22.11
C PRO A 208 -11.27 8.59 -21.35
N VAL A 209 -10.24 9.38 -21.66
CA VAL A 209 -10.03 10.70 -21.04
C VAL A 209 -9.76 11.72 -22.13
N ASN A 210 -10.54 12.79 -22.16
CA ASN A 210 -10.24 13.96 -22.98
C ASN A 210 -9.17 14.81 -22.26
N ARG A 211 -7.92 14.57 -22.64
CA ARG A 211 -6.75 15.23 -22.06
C ARG A 211 -6.85 16.76 -22.08
N ALA A 212 -7.33 17.34 -23.19
CA ALA A 212 -7.44 18.78 -23.35
C ALA A 212 -8.47 19.39 -22.40
N GLU A 213 -9.62 18.75 -22.24
CA GLU A 213 -10.66 19.19 -21.31
C GLU A 213 -10.20 19.12 -19.87
N VAL A 214 -9.54 18.01 -19.46
CA VAL A 214 -9.00 17.87 -18.11
C VAL A 214 -7.98 18.96 -17.82
N ARG A 215 -7.03 19.20 -18.73
CA ARG A 215 -6.04 20.27 -18.59
C ARG A 215 -6.68 21.66 -18.49
N LYS A 216 -7.66 21.93 -19.34
CA LYS A 216 -8.42 23.20 -19.30
C LYS A 216 -9.14 23.36 -17.95
N ALA A 217 -9.80 22.32 -17.47
CA ALA A 217 -10.48 22.35 -16.16
C ALA A 217 -9.52 22.58 -14.99
N MET A 218 -8.27 22.15 -15.12
CA MET A 218 -7.20 22.37 -14.12
C MET A 218 -6.53 23.75 -14.28
N GLY A 219 -6.90 24.55 -15.28
CA GLY A 219 -6.23 25.82 -15.59
C GLY A 219 -4.80 25.67 -16.10
N LEU A 220 -4.45 24.50 -16.67
CA LEU A 220 -3.09 24.21 -17.16
C LEU A 220 -2.86 24.80 -18.56
N PRO A 221 -1.66 25.32 -18.82
CA PRO A 221 -1.27 25.70 -20.18
C PRO A 221 -1.35 24.48 -21.11
N PRO A 222 -1.93 24.61 -22.32
CA PRO A 222 -2.13 23.48 -23.22
C PRO A 222 -0.82 22.83 -23.68
N ASP A 223 0.23 23.62 -23.86
CA ASP A 223 1.53 23.21 -24.43
C ASP A 223 2.57 22.82 -23.38
N ASP A 224 2.28 23.03 -22.10
CA ASP A 224 3.22 22.66 -21.04
C ASP A 224 3.31 21.14 -20.88
N ILE A 225 4.51 20.66 -20.59
CA ILE A 225 4.74 19.29 -20.14
C ILE A 225 4.27 19.18 -18.69
N LEU A 226 3.30 18.32 -18.45
CA LEU A 226 2.73 18.12 -17.12
C LEU A 226 3.47 17.00 -16.38
N ILE A 227 4.24 17.38 -15.36
CA ILE A 227 4.91 16.43 -14.48
C ILE A 227 4.11 16.32 -13.18
N VAL A 228 3.71 15.10 -12.83
CA VAL A 228 2.88 14.87 -11.64
C VAL A 228 3.55 13.99 -10.61
N THR A 229 3.18 14.15 -9.35
CA THR A 229 3.47 13.21 -8.26
C THR A 229 2.29 13.17 -7.31
N PHE A 230 1.84 11.96 -6.95
CA PHE A 230 0.70 11.76 -6.07
C PHE A 230 1.11 10.92 -4.86
N SER A 231 0.93 11.45 -3.66
CA SER A 231 1.22 10.73 -2.43
C SER A 231 0.70 11.45 -1.20
N ARG A 232 0.71 10.77 -0.05
CA ARG A 232 0.62 11.48 1.23
C ARG A 232 1.84 12.39 1.39
N LEU A 233 1.66 13.65 1.78
CA LEU A 233 2.74 14.61 1.96
C LEU A 233 3.42 14.41 3.32
N ILE A 234 4.24 13.36 3.39
CA ILE A 234 5.04 12.95 4.56
C ILE A 234 6.52 12.85 4.18
N ARG A 235 7.43 12.93 5.18
CA ARG A 235 8.88 12.95 4.97
C ARG A 235 9.42 11.81 4.11
N SER A 236 8.90 10.60 4.29
CA SER A 236 9.36 9.42 3.54
C SER A 236 9.03 9.46 2.05
N LYS A 237 8.13 10.34 1.61
CA LYS A 237 7.82 10.55 0.19
C LYS A 237 8.81 11.49 -0.51
N ARG A 238 9.58 12.27 0.26
CA ARG A 238 10.69 13.12 -0.22
C ARG A 238 10.34 14.03 -1.40
N ILE A 239 9.11 14.56 -1.40
CA ILE A 239 8.64 15.47 -2.48
C ILE A 239 9.54 16.71 -2.62
N GLU A 240 10.25 17.10 -1.56
CA GLU A 240 11.25 18.16 -1.64
C GLU A 240 12.40 17.83 -2.60
N LEU A 241 12.80 16.55 -2.72
CA LEU A 241 13.84 16.16 -3.69
C LEU A 241 13.33 16.22 -5.12
N PHE A 242 12.05 15.90 -5.35
CA PHE A 242 11.40 16.10 -6.63
C PHE A 242 11.38 17.58 -7.04
N LEU A 243 10.93 18.47 -6.15
CA LEU A 243 10.94 19.91 -6.41
C LEU A 243 12.35 20.45 -6.72
N ARG A 244 13.35 20.01 -5.94
CA ARG A 244 14.75 20.40 -6.19
C ARG A 244 15.28 19.86 -7.51
N ALA A 245 14.91 18.65 -7.90
CA ALA A 245 15.31 18.09 -9.18
C ALA A 245 14.77 18.93 -10.35
N VAL A 246 13.47 19.28 -10.31
CA VAL A 246 12.90 20.15 -11.35
C VAL A 246 13.55 21.55 -11.33
N ALA A 247 13.91 22.09 -10.15
CA ALA A 247 14.60 23.37 -10.05
C ALA A 247 16.02 23.35 -10.65
N LEU A 248 16.69 22.18 -10.68
CA LEU A 248 18.01 22.00 -11.28
C LEU A 248 17.98 21.85 -12.81
N MET A 249 16.80 21.64 -13.40
CA MET A 249 16.69 21.55 -14.87
C MET A 249 17.11 22.86 -15.54
N ASP A 250 17.62 22.74 -16.77
CA ASP A 250 17.88 23.88 -17.63
C ASP A 250 16.68 24.81 -17.71
N ARG A 251 16.91 26.12 -17.54
CA ARG A 251 15.83 27.12 -17.47
C ARG A 251 14.84 27.04 -18.63
N PRO A 252 15.28 26.96 -19.92
CA PRO A 252 14.35 26.87 -21.06
C PRO A 252 13.44 25.63 -21.00
N LEU A 253 13.92 24.50 -20.47
CA LEU A 253 13.11 23.28 -20.30
C LEU A 253 12.14 23.42 -19.13
N ARG A 254 12.63 23.98 -18.03
CA ARG A 254 11.81 24.19 -16.83
C ARG A 254 10.64 25.16 -17.10
N GLU A 255 10.82 26.16 -17.95
CA GLU A 255 9.76 27.11 -18.34
C GLU A 255 8.61 26.43 -19.13
N ARG A 256 8.88 25.27 -19.76
CA ARG A 256 7.89 24.43 -20.46
C ARG A 256 7.17 23.43 -19.55
N VAL A 257 7.46 23.43 -18.25
CA VAL A 257 6.95 22.41 -17.32
C VAL A 257 5.96 23.04 -16.36
N THR A 258 4.84 22.37 -16.14
CA THR A 258 3.94 22.58 -15.00
C THR A 258 3.95 21.35 -14.11
N ILE A 259 3.98 21.56 -12.80
CA ILE A 259 4.04 20.49 -11.79
C ILE A 259 2.70 20.41 -11.07
N VAL A 260 2.16 19.19 -10.95
CA VAL A 260 1.01 18.94 -10.08
C VAL A 260 1.41 17.98 -8.96
N ILE A 261 1.20 18.41 -7.73
CA ILE A 261 1.45 17.64 -6.51
C ILE A 261 0.10 17.32 -5.88
N GLY A 262 -0.34 16.07 -6.03
CA GLY A 262 -1.58 15.58 -5.44
C GLY A 262 -1.35 14.91 -4.09
N GLY A 263 -2.28 15.14 -3.18
CA GLY A 263 -2.26 14.61 -1.83
C GLY A 263 -2.18 15.68 -0.75
N ASP A 264 -2.24 15.23 0.51
CA ASP A 264 -2.14 16.10 1.68
C ASP A 264 -1.31 15.43 2.79
N GLY A 265 -0.93 16.21 3.79
CA GLY A 265 -0.17 15.71 4.92
C GLY A 265 0.63 16.79 5.66
N PRO A 266 1.30 16.41 6.76
CA PRO A 266 2.00 17.37 7.63
C PRO A 266 3.15 18.15 6.96
N GLU A 267 3.66 17.67 5.82
CA GLU A 267 4.73 18.35 5.08
C GLU A 267 4.21 19.40 4.07
N ARG A 268 2.88 19.49 3.85
CA ARG A 268 2.29 20.37 2.82
C ARG A 268 2.83 21.80 2.89
N GLN A 269 2.69 22.45 4.03
CA GLN A 269 3.11 23.85 4.19
C GLN A 269 4.61 24.05 3.93
N ARG A 270 5.44 23.08 4.37
CA ARG A 270 6.88 23.11 4.13
C ARG A 270 7.20 22.96 2.64
N LEU A 271 6.49 22.10 1.93
CA LEU A 271 6.66 21.89 0.48
C LEU A 271 6.21 23.11 -0.34
N GLU A 272 5.10 23.76 0.01
CA GLU A 272 4.63 24.99 -0.61
C GLU A 272 5.65 26.13 -0.40
N ASN A 273 6.24 26.22 0.80
CA ASN A 273 7.31 27.19 1.07
C ASN A 273 8.58 26.90 0.26
N GLU A 274 8.95 25.62 0.12
CA GLU A 274 10.11 25.21 -0.69
C GLU A 274 9.87 25.51 -2.18
N ALA A 275 8.68 25.25 -2.72
CA ALA A 275 8.34 25.58 -4.11
C ALA A 275 8.47 27.11 -4.37
N ARG A 276 7.98 27.94 -3.45
CA ARG A 276 8.15 29.40 -3.53
C ARG A 276 9.62 29.81 -3.48
N ARG A 277 10.41 29.22 -2.58
CA ARG A 277 11.85 29.48 -2.44
C ARG A 277 12.64 29.12 -3.70
N LEU A 278 12.22 28.05 -4.40
CA LEU A 278 12.82 27.60 -5.65
C LEU A 278 12.37 28.40 -6.87
N GLY A 279 11.47 29.37 -6.69
CA GLY A 279 11.06 30.32 -7.72
C GLY A 279 10.11 29.73 -8.78
N PHE A 280 9.30 28.73 -8.42
CA PHE A 280 8.36 28.12 -9.36
C PHE A 280 7.15 28.99 -9.69
N GLY A 281 6.79 29.97 -8.82
CA GLY A 281 5.58 30.77 -9.02
C GLY A 281 4.33 29.90 -9.17
N ASP A 282 3.53 30.18 -10.21
CA ASP A 282 2.29 29.46 -10.50
C ASP A 282 2.51 28.13 -11.23
N LYS A 283 3.77 27.74 -11.50
CA LYS A 283 4.09 26.47 -12.17
C LYS A 283 4.00 25.23 -11.26
N VAL A 284 3.73 25.39 -9.97
CA VAL A 284 3.51 24.28 -9.03
C VAL A 284 2.12 24.38 -8.40
N ILE A 285 1.30 23.38 -8.67
CA ILE A 285 -0.08 23.30 -8.20
C ILE A 285 -0.20 22.20 -7.16
N PHE A 286 -0.63 22.56 -5.94
CA PHE A 286 -0.97 21.61 -4.88
C PHE A 286 -2.48 21.38 -4.86
N THR A 287 -2.94 20.23 -5.32
CA THR A 287 -4.38 19.94 -5.45
C THR A 287 -5.06 19.55 -4.14
N GLY A 288 -4.29 19.19 -3.11
CA GLY A 288 -4.83 18.48 -1.97
C GLY A 288 -5.15 17.01 -2.31
N VAL A 289 -6.00 16.39 -1.52
CA VAL A 289 -6.43 15.00 -1.74
C VAL A 289 -7.29 14.92 -3.00
N ILE A 290 -6.87 14.11 -3.96
CA ILE A 290 -7.64 13.80 -5.16
C ILE A 290 -8.50 12.57 -4.85
N PRO A 291 -9.83 12.61 -5.05
CA PRO A 291 -10.66 11.41 -4.95
C PRO A 291 -10.13 10.31 -5.87
N HIS A 292 -10.08 9.07 -5.39
CA HIS A 292 -9.45 7.96 -6.12
C HIS A 292 -9.99 7.81 -7.55
N ARG A 293 -11.31 7.91 -7.72
CA ARG A 293 -11.98 7.85 -9.03
C ARG A 293 -11.51 8.92 -10.04
N ASP A 294 -10.97 10.04 -9.53
CA ASP A 294 -10.56 11.16 -10.36
C ASP A 294 -9.06 11.09 -10.71
N VAL A 295 -8.27 10.25 -10.00
CA VAL A 295 -6.82 10.10 -10.20
C VAL A 295 -6.50 9.69 -11.64
N VAL A 296 -7.30 8.81 -12.24
CA VAL A 296 -7.13 8.35 -13.64
C VAL A 296 -7.19 9.53 -14.64
N GLN A 297 -8.04 10.53 -14.38
CA GLN A 297 -8.17 11.73 -15.22
C GLN A 297 -6.86 12.53 -15.19
N PHE A 298 -6.32 12.75 -13.97
CA PHE A 298 -5.06 13.47 -13.79
C PHE A 298 -3.88 12.74 -14.43
N LEU A 299 -3.78 11.42 -14.23
CA LEU A 299 -2.70 10.62 -14.81
C LEU A 299 -2.75 10.64 -16.34
N LYS A 300 -3.90 10.36 -16.95
CA LYS A 300 -4.02 10.37 -18.42
C LYS A 300 -3.86 11.78 -19.02
N ALA A 301 -4.06 12.84 -18.24
CA ALA A 301 -3.74 14.20 -18.66
C ALA A 301 -2.26 14.54 -18.51
N SER A 302 -1.46 13.70 -17.82
CA SER A 302 -0.05 13.94 -17.51
C SER A 302 0.89 13.44 -18.60
N ASP A 303 2.15 13.89 -18.53
CA ASP A 303 3.23 13.51 -19.44
C ASP A 303 4.29 12.65 -18.75
N ILE A 304 4.58 12.94 -17.49
CA ILE A 304 5.63 12.27 -16.71
C ILE A 304 5.15 12.15 -15.27
N PHE A 305 5.43 11.01 -14.64
CA PHE A 305 5.24 10.81 -13.21
C PHE A 305 6.58 10.79 -12.48
N GLY A 306 6.71 11.59 -11.41
CA GLY A 306 7.90 11.65 -10.56
C GLY A 306 7.71 10.87 -9.26
N ALA A 307 8.61 9.92 -8.94
CA ALA A 307 8.57 9.14 -7.71
C ALA A 307 9.88 9.23 -6.94
N THR A 308 9.86 9.89 -5.78
CA THR A 308 11.06 10.16 -4.94
C THR A 308 11.03 9.47 -3.58
N ASN A 309 10.19 8.46 -3.41
CA ASN A 309 10.00 7.75 -2.16
C ASN A 309 11.32 7.23 -1.55
N GLU A 310 11.43 7.23 -0.23
CA GLU A 310 12.56 6.61 0.49
C GLU A 310 12.53 5.08 0.45
N LEU A 311 11.33 4.55 0.49
CA LEU A 311 11.01 3.14 0.34
C LEU A 311 9.79 3.06 -0.56
N THR A 312 9.76 2.09 -1.42
CA THR A 312 8.55 1.78 -2.15
C THR A 312 7.98 0.48 -1.62
N ASN A 313 6.78 0.59 -1.08
CA ASN A 313 5.93 -0.54 -0.81
C ASN A 313 5.11 -0.81 -2.07
N MET A 314 5.75 -1.03 -3.24
CA MET A 314 5.02 -1.03 -4.51
C MET A 314 3.92 0.05 -4.50
N SER A 315 4.36 1.29 -4.28
CA SER A 315 3.45 2.45 -4.14
C SER A 315 2.49 2.48 -5.31
N LEU A 316 1.19 2.39 -5.06
CA LEU A 316 0.16 2.37 -6.10
C LEU A 316 0.31 3.50 -7.15
N PRO A 317 0.60 4.76 -6.77
CA PRO A 317 0.65 5.84 -7.76
C PRO A 317 1.63 5.66 -8.93
N PRO A 318 2.88 5.17 -8.77
CA PRO A 318 3.71 4.82 -9.93
C PRO A 318 3.12 3.70 -10.79
N CYS A 319 2.51 2.68 -10.18
CA CYS A 319 1.85 1.60 -10.92
C CYS A 319 0.64 2.11 -11.71
N GLU A 320 -0.17 2.97 -11.09
CA GLU A 320 -1.30 3.66 -11.70
C GLU A 320 -0.87 4.53 -12.88
N ALA A 321 0.29 5.21 -12.75
CA ALA A 321 0.88 5.99 -13.84
C ALA A 321 1.26 5.09 -15.03
N LEU A 322 1.92 3.95 -14.77
CA LEU A 322 2.26 2.98 -15.81
C LEU A 322 1.01 2.44 -16.52
N LEU A 323 -0.05 2.10 -15.77
CA LEU A 323 -1.36 1.68 -16.31
C LEU A 323 -1.96 2.73 -17.25
N CYS A 324 -1.83 4.00 -16.88
CA CYS A 324 -2.31 5.13 -17.68
C CYS A 324 -1.39 5.50 -18.84
N GLY A 325 -0.30 4.76 -19.06
CA GLY A 325 0.66 5.04 -20.14
C GLY A 325 1.54 6.26 -19.86
N VAL A 326 1.74 6.60 -18.60
CA VAL A 326 2.61 7.72 -18.18
C VAL A 326 3.96 7.17 -17.73
N PRO A 327 5.07 7.53 -18.41
CA PRO A 327 6.39 7.06 -18.03
C PRO A 327 6.78 7.62 -16.66
N VAL A 328 7.44 6.78 -15.86
CA VAL A 328 7.83 7.10 -14.47
C VAL A 328 9.32 7.43 -14.41
N VAL A 329 9.68 8.57 -13.80
CA VAL A 329 11.05 8.83 -13.34
C VAL A 329 11.09 8.57 -11.84
N ALA A 330 11.94 7.65 -11.38
CA ALA A 330 11.95 7.22 -10.00
C ALA A 330 13.37 7.04 -9.44
N PHE A 331 13.51 7.25 -8.12
CA PHE A 331 14.69 6.71 -7.43
C PHE A 331 14.63 5.19 -7.39
N ASP A 332 15.76 4.54 -7.67
CA ASP A 332 15.93 3.10 -7.54
C ASP A 332 16.07 2.75 -6.05
N VAL A 333 14.95 2.44 -5.43
CA VAL A 333 14.85 2.08 -4.01
C VAL A 333 13.94 0.87 -3.84
N SER A 334 14.31 -0.06 -2.96
CA SER A 334 13.54 -1.28 -2.67
C SER A 334 13.10 -1.99 -3.97
N GLY A 335 11.81 -2.23 -4.18
CA GLY A 335 11.25 -2.90 -5.35
C GLY A 335 10.91 -1.99 -6.53
N THR A 336 11.40 -0.72 -6.57
CA THR A 336 11.07 0.19 -7.70
C THR A 336 11.42 -0.41 -9.05
N ALA A 337 12.59 -1.09 -9.16
CA ALA A 337 13.03 -1.73 -10.40
C ALA A 337 12.17 -2.93 -10.84
N GLU A 338 11.29 -3.43 -9.98
CA GLU A 338 10.34 -4.49 -10.35
C GLU A 338 9.20 -3.94 -11.23
N ILE A 339 8.85 -2.66 -11.06
CA ILE A 339 7.77 -1.99 -11.79
C ILE A 339 8.26 -0.98 -12.81
N VAL A 340 9.34 -0.24 -12.52
CA VAL A 340 9.95 0.72 -13.45
C VAL A 340 11.20 0.11 -14.05
N ARG A 341 11.13 -0.33 -15.30
CA ARG A 341 12.27 -0.85 -16.06
C ARG A 341 12.99 0.30 -16.74
N ASP A 342 14.26 0.51 -16.38
CA ASP A 342 15.04 1.65 -16.91
C ASP A 342 15.17 1.58 -18.44
N GLY A 343 14.76 2.66 -19.12
CA GLY A 343 14.74 2.76 -20.58
C GLY A 343 13.60 1.99 -21.29
N GLU A 344 12.73 1.28 -20.53
CA GLU A 344 11.60 0.54 -21.10
C GLU A 344 10.25 1.13 -20.69
N THR A 345 9.98 1.21 -19.39
CA THR A 345 8.70 1.73 -18.86
C THR A 345 8.85 3.06 -18.14
N GLY A 346 10.07 3.51 -17.97
CA GLY A 346 10.43 4.75 -17.30
C GLY A 346 11.95 4.87 -17.19
N LEU A 347 12.40 5.75 -16.29
CA LEU A 347 13.81 6.00 -16.07
C LEU A 347 14.14 5.91 -14.57
N LEU A 348 15.14 5.08 -14.23
CA LEU A 348 15.62 4.94 -12.86
C LEU A 348 16.82 5.85 -12.58
N VAL A 349 16.93 6.26 -11.34
CA VAL A 349 17.98 7.13 -10.83
C VAL A 349 18.48 6.58 -9.49
N PRO A 350 19.78 6.55 -9.22
CA PRO A 350 20.30 6.15 -7.92
C PRO A 350 19.63 6.94 -6.77
N ASP A 351 19.43 6.28 -5.61
CA ASP A 351 18.78 6.91 -4.46
C ASP A 351 19.45 8.25 -4.12
N ARG A 352 18.63 9.31 -4.02
CA ARG A 352 19.03 10.68 -3.69
C ARG A 352 19.93 11.39 -4.73
N ASP A 353 20.19 10.83 -5.88
CA ASP A 353 20.86 11.57 -6.97
C ASP A 353 19.87 12.57 -7.60
N VAL A 354 19.70 13.72 -6.94
CA VAL A 354 18.78 14.78 -7.37
C VAL A 354 19.18 15.36 -8.73
N ALA A 355 20.49 15.46 -9.00
CA ALA A 355 20.99 15.94 -10.28
C ALA A 355 20.75 14.92 -11.40
N GLY A 356 20.93 13.62 -11.12
CA GLY A 356 20.54 12.54 -12.02
C GLY A 356 19.05 12.55 -12.32
N PHE A 357 18.22 12.81 -11.33
CA PHE A 357 16.78 12.90 -11.51
C PHE A 357 16.40 14.07 -12.43
N ALA A 358 17.04 15.24 -12.24
CA ALA A 358 16.85 16.38 -13.12
C ALA A 358 17.21 16.02 -14.57
N ARG A 359 18.38 15.42 -14.81
CA ARG A 359 18.81 14.98 -16.16
C ARG A 359 17.82 14.04 -16.81
N ARG A 360 17.25 13.06 -16.04
CA ARG A 360 16.26 12.13 -16.57
C ARG A 360 14.94 12.80 -16.92
N LEU A 361 14.51 13.79 -16.13
CA LEU A 361 13.34 14.63 -16.46
C LEU A 361 13.62 15.45 -17.75
N GLU A 362 14.78 16.08 -17.87
CA GLU A 362 15.16 16.85 -19.05
C GLU A 362 15.12 16.01 -20.34
N VAL A 363 15.61 14.77 -20.28
CA VAL A 363 15.56 13.84 -21.41
C VAL A 363 14.10 13.66 -21.87
N LEU A 364 13.17 13.41 -20.94
CA LEU A 364 11.75 13.22 -21.28
C LEU A 364 11.04 14.52 -21.67
N VAL A 365 11.49 15.68 -21.18
CA VAL A 365 10.93 16.99 -21.57
C VAL A 365 11.39 17.41 -22.97
N ARG A 366 12.60 17.02 -23.39
CA ARG A 366 13.16 17.35 -24.72
C ARG A 366 12.65 16.42 -25.81
N ASP A 367 12.48 15.15 -25.50
CA ASP A 367 12.22 14.07 -26.48
C ASP A 367 10.80 13.53 -26.32
N ASP A 368 9.89 14.09 -27.10
CA ASP A 368 8.48 13.69 -27.13
C ASP A 368 8.29 12.25 -27.65
N GLU A 369 9.12 11.82 -28.61
CA GLU A 369 9.05 10.48 -29.16
C GLU A 369 9.45 9.43 -28.12
N LEU A 370 10.56 9.68 -27.41
CA LEU A 370 10.98 8.83 -26.30
C LEU A 370 9.90 8.76 -25.21
N ARG A 371 9.35 9.89 -24.82
CA ARG A 371 8.31 9.97 -23.78
C ARG A 371 7.09 9.17 -24.16
N LEU A 372 6.58 9.31 -25.37
CA LEU A 372 5.42 8.56 -25.88
C LEU A 372 5.74 7.06 -26.00
N ARG A 373 6.94 6.70 -26.48
CA ARG A 373 7.37 5.30 -26.60
C ARG A 373 7.47 4.61 -25.23
N LEU A 374 8.05 5.29 -24.23
CA LEU A 374 8.11 4.76 -22.86
C LEU A 374 6.72 4.63 -22.25
N GLY A 375 5.84 5.60 -22.47
CA GLY A 375 4.45 5.54 -22.01
C GLY A 375 3.68 4.36 -22.61
N ALA A 376 3.80 4.13 -23.92
CA ALA A 376 3.19 2.98 -24.58
C ALA A 376 3.70 1.63 -24.04
N ARG A 377 5.02 1.52 -23.82
CA ARG A 377 5.62 0.33 -23.20
C ARG A 377 5.19 0.15 -21.74
N ALA A 378 5.08 1.25 -20.98
CA ALA A 378 4.58 1.24 -19.61
C ALA A 378 3.16 0.66 -19.55
N ALA A 379 2.25 1.13 -20.41
CA ALA A 379 0.88 0.60 -20.49
C ALA A 379 0.83 -0.88 -20.88
N ALA A 380 1.66 -1.30 -21.85
CA ALA A 380 1.76 -2.70 -22.26
C ALA A 380 2.26 -3.60 -21.12
N PHE A 381 3.34 -3.18 -20.46
CA PHE A 381 3.89 -3.86 -19.29
C PHE A 381 2.86 -3.99 -18.16
N ALA A 382 2.16 -2.91 -17.86
CA ALA A 382 1.17 -2.90 -16.79
C ALA A 382 0.00 -3.85 -17.08
N ARG A 383 -0.51 -3.89 -18.33
CA ARG A 383 -1.55 -4.84 -18.75
C ARG A 383 -1.12 -6.31 -18.65
N GLU A 384 0.16 -6.59 -18.88
CA GLU A 384 0.70 -7.95 -18.83
C GLU A 384 0.98 -8.43 -17.40
N HIS A 385 1.41 -7.52 -16.52
CA HIS A 385 2.00 -7.91 -15.22
C HIS A 385 1.17 -7.51 -14.01
N PHE A 386 0.26 -6.54 -14.15
CA PHE A 386 -0.55 -6.11 -13.02
C PHE A 386 -1.83 -6.92 -12.93
N VAL A 387 -2.20 -7.25 -11.72
CA VAL A 387 -3.37 -8.09 -11.40
C VAL A 387 -4.51 -7.19 -10.93
N SER A 388 -5.73 -7.48 -11.39
CA SER A 388 -6.92 -6.77 -10.91
C SER A 388 -7.16 -6.99 -9.42
N TRP A 389 -7.91 -6.10 -8.77
CA TRP A 389 -8.32 -6.31 -7.38
C TRP A 389 -9.13 -7.59 -7.22
N ASP A 390 -10.03 -7.89 -8.15
CA ASP A 390 -10.85 -9.08 -8.09
C ASP A 390 -10.02 -10.36 -8.17
N ASP A 391 -9.11 -10.47 -9.14
CA ASP A 391 -8.22 -11.63 -9.27
C ASP A 391 -7.28 -11.77 -8.07
N ARG A 392 -6.76 -10.65 -7.59
CA ARG A 392 -5.86 -10.63 -6.44
C ARG A 392 -6.58 -11.13 -5.17
N ILE A 393 -7.82 -10.71 -4.92
CA ILE A 393 -8.58 -11.18 -3.75
C ILE A 393 -8.99 -12.64 -3.93
N GLU A 394 -9.32 -13.08 -5.14
CA GLU A 394 -9.58 -14.50 -5.41
C GLU A 394 -8.33 -15.37 -5.14
N MET A 395 -7.13 -14.91 -5.54
CA MET A 395 -5.87 -15.60 -5.16
C MET A 395 -5.70 -15.72 -3.63
N GLU A 396 -6.06 -14.68 -2.87
CA GLU A 396 -6.02 -14.70 -1.41
C GLU A 396 -7.04 -15.71 -0.86
N LEU A 397 -8.27 -15.68 -1.38
CA LEU A 397 -9.33 -16.59 -0.99
C LEU A 397 -8.93 -18.05 -1.25
N ASP A 398 -8.32 -18.34 -2.39
CA ASP A 398 -7.78 -19.66 -2.72
C ASP A 398 -6.77 -20.15 -1.67
N VAL A 399 -5.89 -19.26 -1.19
CA VAL A 399 -4.95 -19.58 -0.11
C VAL A 399 -5.68 -19.95 1.18
N LEU A 400 -6.71 -19.19 1.53
CA LEU A 400 -7.51 -19.45 2.74
C LEU A 400 -8.32 -20.73 2.61
N GLU A 401 -8.93 -21.01 1.47
CA GLU A 401 -9.72 -22.22 1.20
C GLU A 401 -8.86 -23.49 1.24
N ARG A 402 -7.66 -23.45 0.65
CA ARG A 402 -6.70 -24.55 0.73
C ARG A 402 -6.32 -24.84 2.18
N LEU A 403 -6.02 -23.81 2.97
CA LEU A 403 -5.66 -23.96 4.38
C LEU A 403 -6.79 -24.59 5.19
N VAL A 404 -8.03 -24.13 5.02
CA VAL A 404 -9.21 -24.69 5.70
C VAL A 404 -9.44 -26.14 5.28
N SER A 405 -9.35 -26.45 3.98
CA SER A 405 -9.53 -27.80 3.45
C SER A 405 -8.44 -28.76 3.94
N GLU A 406 -7.19 -28.34 4.01
CA GLU A 406 -6.08 -29.12 4.57
C GLU A 406 -6.33 -29.46 6.05
N LYS A 407 -6.81 -28.49 6.83
CA LYS A 407 -7.08 -28.70 8.24
C LYS A 407 -8.29 -29.62 8.46
N LYS A 408 -9.36 -29.47 7.67
CA LYS A 408 -10.51 -30.38 7.68
C LYS A 408 -10.08 -31.81 7.38
N ARG A 409 -9.27 -32.04 6.34
CA ARG A 409 -8.72 -33.36 5.99
C ARG A 409 -7.90 -33.99 7.12
N ARG A 410 -7.04 -33.21 7.78
CA ARG A 410 -6.26 -33.70 8.93
C ARG A 410 -7.13 -34.14 10.12
N ARG A 411 -8.36 -33.61 10.22
CA ARG A 411 -9.36 -34.00 11.24
C ARG A 411 -10.25 -35.18 10.82
N GLY A 412 -10.11 -35.68 9.60
CA GLY A 412 -11.00 -36.69 9.05
C GLY A 412 -12.43 -36.18 8.77
N ILE A 413 -12.60 -34.88 8.61
CA ILE A 413 -13.87 -34.25 8.24
C ILE A 413 -13.83 -34.02 6.73
N SER A 414 -14.64 -34.78 6.00
CA SER A 414 -14.79 -34.68 4.53
C SER A 414 -15.80 -33.63 4.14
#